data_75c989701e8516dce9f0cc785875ed6c
#
_entry.id   75c989701e8516dce9f0cc785875ed6c
#
_cell.length_a   1.000
_cell.length_b   1.000
_cell.length_c   1.000
_cell.angle_alpha   90.00
_cell.angle_beta   90.00
_cell.angle_gamma   90.00
#
_symmetry.space_group_name_H-M   'P 1'
#
loop_
_entity.id
_entity.type
_entity.pdbx_description
1 polymer ?
#
loop_
_entity_poly.entity_id
_entity_poly.type
_entity_poly.pdbx_seq_one_letter_code
_entity_poly.pdbx_strand_id
1 'polypeptide(L)'
;FDPSCRIMTKTVPNPDLTVGPDNKQRWNQPKHRRHGFHNAHSLFRRTLMVRSRNVLTLEPAPIDLVAKVPSLGALMKHPAFSAFCCLRDGKILMEAAAADFSTTTPHSIQSVTKLHIHLIVGHLVQQGLLSLDAKVADYLPFISSGYAQARVQSLLDMAVTNDFTEDYSDPESDCYTEEVALG
;
A
#
# COMPACT_ATOMS: atom_id res chain seq x y z
N PHE A 1 -12.61 10.81 17.73
CA PHE A 1 -11.49 9.86 17.93
C PHE A 1 -11.76 9.17 19.25
N ASP A 2 -12.01 7.87 19.23
CA ASP A 2 -12.09 7.06 20.45
C ASP A 2 -10.67 6.62 20.83
N PRO A 3 -10.10 7.15 21.92
CA PRO A 3 -8.75 6.79 22.36
C PRO A 3 -8.65 5.34 22.88
N SER A 4 -9.78 4.61 22.99
CA SER A 4 -9.79 3.23 23.46
C SER A 4 -9.51 2.19 22.37
N CYS A 5 -9.47 2.57 21.11
CA CYS A 5 -9.11 1.69 20.01
C CYS A 5 -7.58 1.52 19.88
N ARG A 6 -6.94 1.07 20.95
CA ARG A 6 -5.59 0.47 20.87
C ARG A 6 -5.76 -0.95 20.32
N ILE A 7 -5.56 -1.10 19.04
CA ILE A 7 -5.48 -2.41 18.40
C ILE A 7 -4.23 -3.11 18.97
N MET A 8 -4.43 -3.92 19.98
CA MET A 8 -3.41 -4.81 20.50
C MET A 8 -3.30 -6.01 19.56
N THR A 9 -2.40 -5.94 18.59
CA THR A 9 -2.05 -7.12 17.80
C THR A 9 -1.36 -8.14 18.71
N LYS A 10 -1.89 -9.35 18.78
CA LYS A 10 -1.26 -10.48 19.49
C LYS A 10 -0.07 -11.09 18.74
N THR A 11 0.42 -10.43 17.72
CA THR A 11 1.63 -10.85 17.00
C THR A 11 2.84 -10.67 17.91
N VAL A 12 3.67 -11.71 18.00
CA VAL A 12 4.95 -11.63 18.70
C VAL A 12 5.73 -10.45 18.13
N PRO A 13 6.07 -9.45 18.93
CA PRO A 13 6.81 -8.29 18.45
C PRO A 13 8.10 -8.76 17.78
N ASN A 14 8.32 -8.34 16.54
CA ASN A 14 9.63 -8.48 15.95
C ASN A 14 10.54 -7.45 16.64
N PRO A 15 11.55 -7.87 17.43
CA PRO A 15 12.44 -6.94 18.12
C PRO A 15 13.28 -6.12 17.13
N ASP A 16 13.34 -6.56 15.89
CA ASP A 16 14.04 -5.87 14.81
C ASP A 16 13.18 -4.75 14.16
N LEU A 17 11.92 -4.59 14.57
CA LEU A 17 11.02 -3.55 14.10
C LEU A 17 11.26 -2.24 14.90
N THR A 18 12.44 -1.68 14.75
CA THR A 18 12.80 -0.37 15.30
C THR A 18 12.98 0.64 14.17
N VAL A 19 12.67 1.90 14.37
CA VAL A 19 12.97 2.96 13.40
C VAL A 19 14.49 3.11 13.27
N GLY A 20 15.02 2.98 12.05
CA GLY A 20 16.46 3.12 11.81
C GLY A 20 16.94 2.42 10.52
N PRO A 21 18.20 2.65 10.13
CA PRO A 21 18.74 2.13 8.87
C PRO A 21 18.74 0.59 8.76
N ASP A 22 18.81 -0.11 9.89
CA ASP A 22 18.82 -1.58 9.89
C ASP A 22 17.46 -2.22 9.64
N ASN A 23 16.39 -1.47 9.75
CA ASN A 23 15.03 -1.99 9.62
C ASN A 23 14.74 -2.52 8.24
N LYS A 24 15.28 -1.88 7.24
CA LYS A 24 14.99 -2.19 5.85
C LYS A 24 15.54 -3.52 5.41
N GLN A 25 16.66 -3.93 5.95
CA GLN A 25 17.22 -5.24 5.69
C GLN A 25 16.41 -6.38 6.35
N ARG A 26 15.60 -6.08 7.36
CA ARG A 26 15.04 -7.10 8.24
C ARG A 26 13.52 -7.22 8.19
N TRP A 27 12.80 -6.10 8.00
CA TRP A 27 11.34 -6.13 8.07
C TRP A 27 10.68 -7.03 7.02
N ASN A 28 11.26 -7.11 5.81
CA ASN A 28 10.75 -7.88 4.68
C ASN A 28 11.42 -9.25 4.51
N GLN A 29 12.28 -9.68 5.42
CA GLN A 29 12.84 -11.03 5.38
C GLN A 29 11.73 -12.08 5.52
N PRO A 30 11.84 -13.27 4.88
CA PRO A 30 10.78 -14.27 4.87
C PRO A 30 10.18 -14.61 6.24
N LYS A 31 11.02 -14.75 7.26
CA LYS A 31 10.59 -15.04 8.65
C LYS A 31 9.85 -13.90 9.32
N HIS A 32 10.07 -12.64 8.91
CA HIS A 32 9.50 -11.45 9.52
C HIS A 32 8.47 -10.74 8.63
N ARG A 33 8.39 -11.13 7.36
CA ARG A 33 7.58 -10.44 6.34
C ARG A 33 6.13 -10.23 6.78
N ARG A 34 5.47 -11.25 7.31
CA ARG A 34 4.09 -11.12 7.76
C ARG A 34 3.94 -10.05 8.83
N HIS A 35 4.79 -10.06 9.84
CA HIS A 35 4.80 -9.04 10.90
C HIS A 35 5.13 -7.66 10.35
N GLY A 36 6.12 -7.56 9.46
CA GLY A 36 6.50 -6.30 8.81
C GLY A 36 5.34 -5.67 8.03
N PHE A 37 4.61 -6.46 7.25
CA PHE A 37 3.47 -5.98 6.47
C PHE A 37 2.29 -5.51 7.35
N HIS A 38 2.07 -6.16 8.50
CA HIS A 38 1.04 -5.74 9.46
C HIS A 38 1.45 -4.49 10.26
N ASN A 39 2.74 -4.21 10.39
CA ASN A 39 3.28 -3.17 11.25
C ASN A 39 4.16 -2.14 10.52
N ALA A 40 4.08 -2.07 9.19
CA ALA A 40 4.89 -1.15 8.38
C ALA A 40 4.76 0.32 8.83
N HIS A 41 3.60 0.71 9.33
CA HIS A 41 3.35 2.05 9.87
C HIS A 41 4.24 2.39 11.09
N SER A 42 4.83 1.40 11.73
CA SER A 42 5.74 1.57 12.88
C SER A 42 7.21 1.71 12.47
N LEU A 43 7.53 1.50 11.18
CA LEU A 43 8.88 1.55 10.65
C LEU A 43 9.33 2.96 10.28
N PHE A 44 8.40 3.87 10.08
CA PHE A 44 8.69 5.22 9.59
C PHE A 44 8.66 6.23 10.72
N ARG A 45 9.54 7.23 10.64
CA ARG A 45 9.62 8.33 11.63
C ARG A 45 8.36 9.18 11.68
N ARG A 46 7.59 9.19 10.59
CA ARG A 46 6.36 9.97 10.49
C ARG A 46 5.29 9.12 9.84
N THR A 47 4.11 9.10 10.44
CA THR A 47 2.93 8.43 9.93
C THR A 47 1.76 9.39 9.94
N LEU A 48 1.04 9.47 8.84
CA LEU A 48 -0.19 10.24 8.75
C LEU A 48 -1.36 9.27 8.64
N MET A 49 -2.30 9.38 9.56
CA MET A 49 -3.56 8.65 9.49
C MET A 49 -4.66 9.60 9.01
N VAL A 50 -5.22 9.31 7.85
CA VAL A 50 -6.32 10.08 7.27
C VAL A 50 -7.59 9.25 7.21
N ARG A 51 -8.72 9.90 7.51
CA ARG A 51 -10.04 9.30 7.39
C ARG A 51 -10.94 10.25 6.59
N SER A 52 -11.72 9.67 5.66
CA SER A 52 -12.75 10.45 4.98
C SER A 52 -13.79 10.97 5.99
N ARG A 53 -14.30 12.18 5.73
CA ARG A 53 -15.45 12.72 6.47
C ARG A 53 -16.71 11.91 6.18
N ASN A 54 -16.82 11.39 4.97
CA ASN A 54 -17.93 10.55 4.53
C ASN A 54 -17.44 9.11 4.48
N VAL A 55 -17.86 8.30 5.44
CA VAL A 55 -17.60 6.87 5.48
C VAL A 55 -18.83 6.15 4.93
N LEU A 56 -18.64 5.41 3.85
CA LEU A 56 -19.71 4.59 3.29
C LEU A 56 -20.05 3.45 4.25
N THR A 57 -21.34 3.29 4.54
CA THR A 57 -21.83 2.08 5.19
C THR A 57 -22.21 1.09 4.11
N LEU A 58 -21.54 -0.07 4.11
CA LEU A 58 -21.79 -1.14 3.15
C LEU A 58 -22.66 -2.21 3.82
N GLU A 59 -23.72 -2.62 3.12
CA GLU A 59 -24.59 -3.66 3.63
C GLU A 59 -23.98 -5.05 3.43
N PRO A 60 -23.99 -5.94 4.44
CA PRO A 60 -23.61 -7.33 4.25
C PRO A 60 -24.69 -8.06 3.42
N ALA A 61 -24.26 -8.77 2.39
CA ALA A 61 -25.07 -9.68 1.58
C ALA A 61 -24.29 -10.97 1.32
N PRO A 62 -23.97 -11.74 2.36
CA PRO A 62 -23.02 -12.84 2.30
C PRO A 62 -23.50 -13.95 1.35
N ILE A 63 -22.56 -14.45 0.57
CA ILE A 63 -22.72 -15.63 -0.28
C ILE A 63 -21.59 -16.62 0.01
N ASP A 64 -21.83 -17.89 -0.26
CA ASP A 64 -20.75 -18.88 -0.24
C ASP A 64 -19.85 -18.72 -1.47
N LEU A 65 -18.90 -17.80 -1.37
CA LEU A 65 -17.95 -17.50 -2.44
C LEU A 65 -16.91 -18.62 -2.59
N VAL A 66 -16.58 -19.32 -1.50
CA VAL A 66 -15.61 -20.42 -1.52
C VAL A 66 -16.16 -21.61 -2.30
N ALA A 67 -17.45 -21.92 -2.16
CA ALA A 67 -18.11 -22.96 -2.97
C ALA A 67 -18.13 -22.60 -4.46
N LYS A 68 -18.26 -21.30 -4.79
CA LYS A 68 -18.27 -20.83 -6.18
C LYS A 68 -16.87 -20.70 -6.79
N VAL A 69 -15.86 -20.43 -5.97
CA VAL A 69 -14.46 -20.22 -6.38
C VAL A 69 -13.55 -21.04 -5.46
N PRO A 70 -13.37 -22.35 -5.74
CA PRO A 70 -12.60 -23.24 -4.85
C PRO A 70 -11.17 -22.78 -4.58
N SER A 71 -10.52 -22.12 -5.53
CA SER A 71 -9.18 -21.55 -5.38
C SER A 71 -9.09 -20.49 -4.26
N LEU A 72 -10.20 -19.81 -3.95
CA LEU A 72 -10.26 -18.87 -2.84
C LEU A 72 -10.05 -19.58 -1.49
N GLY A 73 -10.62 -20.77 -1.32
CA GLY A 73 -10.41 -21.57 -0.12
C GLY A 73 -8.95 -21.98 0.08
N ALA A 74 -8.23 -22.27 -1.01
CA ALA A 74 -6.79 -22.54 -0.96
C ALA A 74 -5.98 -21.28 -0.61
N LEU A 75 -6.33 -20.13 -1.21
CA LEU A 75 -5.70 -18.85 -0.92
C LEU A 75 -5.85 -18.48 0.57
N MET A 76 -7.05 -18.65 1.14
CA MET A 76 -7.31 -18.32 2.55
C MET A 76 -6.56 -19.21 3.54
N LYS A 77 -6.11 -20.39 3.11
CA LYS A 77 -5.27 -21.31 3.91
C LYS A 77 -3.77 -21.01 3.74
N HIS A 78 -3.40 -20.14 2.82
CA HIS A 78 -2.00 -19.81 2.58
C HIS A 78 -1.39 -19.09 3.80
N PRO A 79 -0.15 -19.42 4.23
CA PRO A 79 0.48 -18.79 5.40
C PRO A 79 0.62 -17.27 5.31
N ALA A 80 0.70 -16.71 4.12
CA ALA A 80 0.78 -15.27 3.89
C ALA A 80 -0.59 -14.57 3.84
N PHE A 81 -1.70 -15.32 3.94
CA PHE A 81 -3.03 -14.72 3.92
C PHE A 81 -3.25 -13.83 5.14
N SER A 82 -3.73 -12.61 4.92
CA SER A 82 -4.11 -11.67 5.99
C SER A 82 -5.60 -11.42 6.01
N ALA A 83 -6.16 -10.91 4.92
CA ALA A 83 -7.59 -10.65 4.80
C ALA A 83 -8.05 -10.68 3.34
N PHE A 84 -9.35 -10.83 3.17
CA PHE A 84 -10.04 -10.79 1.88
C PHE A 84 -11.39 -10.11 2.06
N CYS A 85 -11.74 -9.23 1.12
CA CYS A 85 -13.06 -8.63 1.05
C CYS A 85 -13.53 -8.62 -0.40
N CYS A 86 -14.75 -9.08 -0.62
CA CYS A 86 -15.41 -9.03 -1.91
C CYS A 86 -16.65 -8.15 -1.83
N LEU A 87 -16.69 -7.15 -2.69
CA LEU A 87 -17.80 -6.20 -2.81
C LEU A 87 -18.45 -6.32 -4.18
N ARG A 88 -19.76 -6.17 -4.21
CA ARG A 88 -20.53 -6.04 -5.44
C ARG A 88 -21.76 -5.16 -5.21
N ASP A 89 -21.96 -4.19 -6.08
CA ASP A 89 -23.11 -3.28 -6.06
C ASP A 89 -23.34 -2.62 -4.68
N GLY A 90 -22.23 -2.19 -4.04
CA GLY A 90 -22.24 -1.56 -2.73
C GLY A 90 -22.50 -2.51 -1.55
N LYS A 91 -22.47 -3.82 -1.78
CA LYS A 91 -22.71 -4.84 -0.75
C LYS A 91 -21.49 -5.71 -0.51
N ILE A 92 -21.26 -6.10 0.74
CA ILE A 92 -20.20 -7.03 1.14
C ILE A 92 -20.69 -8.46 0.93
N LEU A 93 -20.15 -9.14 -0.06
CA LEU A 93 -20.49 -10.53 -0.37
C LEU A 93 -19.70 -11.52 0.50
N MET A 94 -18.48 -11.18 0.84
CA MET A 94 -17.63 -11.97 1.73
C MET A 94 -16.57 -11.07 2.35
N GLU A 95 -16.34 -11.26 3.63
CA GLU A 95 -15.21 -10.69 4.36
C GLU A 95 -14.58 -11.79 5.22
N ALA A 96 -13.28 -11.93 5.16
CA ALA A 96 -12.54 -12.93 5.93
C ALA A 96 -11.18 -12.38 6.35
N ALA A 97 -10.72 -12.77 7.52
CA ALA A 97 -9.40 -12.45 8.01
C ALA A 97 -8.73 -13.70 8.62
N ALA A 98 -7.41 -13.72 8.58
CA ALA A 98 -6.63 -14.72 9.29
C ALA A 98 -6.81 -14.56 10.81
N ALA A 99 -6.53 -15.63 11.57
CA ALA A 99 -6.73 -15.63 13.03
C ALA A 99 -5.86 -14.59 13.77
N ASP A 100 -4.73 -14.19 13.20
CA ASP A 100 -3.80 -13.19 13.73
C ASP A 100 -3.96 -11.81 13.09
N PHE A 101 -5.05 -11.58 12.34
CA PHE A 101 -5.33 -10.34 11.66
C PHE A 101 -6.80 -9.94 11.80
N SER A 102 -7.09 -8.66 11.66
CA SER A 102 -8.45 -8.12 11.68
C SER A 102 -8.69 -7.22 10.48
N THR A 103 -9.91 -7.14 9.98
CA THR A 103 -10.29 -6.26 8.88
C THR A 103 -10.13 -4.77 9.20
N THR A 104 -9.89 -4.44 10.46
CA THR A 104 -9.58 -3.08 10.92
C THR A 104 -8.09 -2.84 11.18
N THR A 105 -7.25 -3.88 11.04
CA THR A 105 -5.80 -3.77 11.22
C THR A 105 -5.16 -3.19 9.96
N PRO A 106 -4.25 -2.21 10.07
CA PRO A 106 -3.49 -1.72 8.92
C PRO A 106 -2.65 -2.84 8.28
N HIS A 107 -2.48 -2.75 6.98
CA HIS A 107 -1.62 -3.65 6.21
C HIS A 107 -0.86 -2.84 5.16
N SER A 108 0.43 -3.10 4.99
CA SER A 108 1.18 -2.52 3.88
C SER A 108 0.64 -3.06 2.56
N ILE A 109 0.33 -2.17 1.64
CA ILE A 109 -0.19 -2.52 0.31
C ILE A 109 0.85 -2.30 -0.79
N GLN A 110 2.03 -1.82 -0.42
CA GLN A 110 3.13 -1.59 -1.36
C GLN A 110 2.67 -0.89 -2.64
N SER A 111 3.05 -1.38 -3.80
CA SER A 111 2.70 -0.79 -5.11
C SER A 111 1.21 -0.79 -5.44
N VAL A 112 0.35 -1.50 -4.70
CA VAL A 112 -1.12 -1.35 -4.83
C VAL A 112 -1.56 0.10 -4.54
N THR A 113 -0.76 0.85 -3.78
CA THR A 113 -0.92 2.30 -3.58
C THR A 113 -1.03 3.07 -4.91
N LYS A 114 -0.35 2.63 -5.97
CA LYS A 114 -0.39 3.28 -7.28
C LYS A 114 -1.80 3.29 -7.91
N LEU A 115 -2.64 2.30 -7.58
CA LEU A 115 -4.04 2.29 -8.03
C LEU A 115 -4.82 3.47 -7.45
N HIS A 116 -4.56 3.84 -6.20
CA HIS A 116 -5.19 4.99 -5.57
C HIS A 116 -4.72 6.30 -6.22
N ILE A 117 -3.44 6.39 -6.58
CA ILE A 117 -2.92 7.55 -7.33
C ILE A 117 -3.60 7.67 -8.69
N HIS A 118 -3.78 6.56 -9.43
CA HIS A 118 -4.52 6.57 -10.70
C HIS A 118 -5.96 7.10 -10.55
N LEU A 119 -6.66 6.70 -9.48
CA LEU A 119 -8.01 7.19 -9.19
C LEU A 119 -8.02 8.69 -8.90
N ILE A 120 -7.07 9.18 -8.11
CA ILE A 120 -6.93 10.61 -7.80
C ILE A 120 -6.63 11.40 -9.07
N VAL A 121 -5.67 10.95 -9.87
CA VAL A 121 -5.31 11.60 -11.14
C VAL A 121 -6.51 11.60 -12.10
N GLY A 122 -7.22 10.48 -12.23
CA GLY A 122 -8.43 10.40 -13.03
C GLY A 122 -9.49 11.43 -12.63
N HIS A 123 -9.66 11.62 -11.32
CA HIS A 123 -10.57 12.66 -10.79
C HIS A 123 -10.12 14.08 -11.14
N LEU A 124 -8.82 14.38 -11.01
CA LEU A 124 -8.27 15.67 -11.39
C LEU A 124 -8.40 15.96 -12.89
N VAL A 125 -8.19 14.95 -13.73
CA VAL A 125 -8.40 15.04 -15.19
C VAL A 125 -9.87 15.32 -15.50
N GLN A 126 -10.79 14.61 -14.85
CA GLN A 126 -12.23 14.83 -15.02
C GLN A 126 -12.65 16.26 -14.65
N GLN A 127 -12.01 16.85 -13.65
CA GLN A 127 -12.24 18.24 -13.25
C GLN A 127 -11.53 19.27 -14.13
N GLY A 128 -10.74 18.86 -15.12
CA GLY A 128 -9.95 19.76 -15.94
C GLY A 128 -8.76 20.42 -15.24
N LEU A 129 -8.39 19.91 -14.04
CA LEU A 129 -7.29 20.43 -13.24
C LEU A 129 -5.94 19.86 -13.66
N LEU A 130 -5.93 18.75 -14.40
CA LEU A 130 -4.75 18.05 -14.85
C LEU A 130 -4.96 17.51 -16.27
N SER A 131 -3.94 17.67 -17.13
CA SER A 131 -3.90 17.09 -18.47
C SER A 131 -2.88 15.96 -18.54
N LEU A 132 -3.27 14.83 -19.10
CA LEU A 132 -2.38 13.69 -19.30
C LEU A 132 -1.27 13.98 -20.31
N ASP A 133 -1.50 14.89 -21.24
CA ASP A 133 -0.56 15.30 -22.29
C ASP A 133 0.43 16.39 -21.84
N ALA A 134 0.13 17.07 -20.73
CA ALA A 134 1.01 18.08 -20.17
C ALA A 134 2.30 17.48 -19.62
N LYS A 135 3.34 18.30 -19.58
CA LYS A 135 4.60 17.90 -18.95
C LYS A 135 4.48 17.94 -17.45
N VAL A 136 5.22 17.05 -16.77
CA VAL A 136 5.28 17.03 -15.31
C VAL A 136 5.76 18.37 -14.75
N ALA A 137 6.71 19.01 -15.42
CA ALA A 137 7.23 20.33 -15.01
C ALA A 137 6.18 21.44 -15.06
N ASP A 138 5.09 21.29 -15.85
CA ASP A 138 4.02 22.29 -15.89
C ASP A 138 3.27 22.37 -14.55
N TYR A 139 3.23 21.26 -13.80
CA TYR A 139 2.59 21.16 -12.49
C TYR A 139 3.60 21.19 -11.33
N LEU A 140 4.81 20.66 -11.56
CA LEU A 140 5.86 20.53 -10.57
C LEU A 140 7.16 21.20 -11.10
N PRO A 141 7.24 22.54 -11.11
CA PRO A 141 8.36 23.26 -11.72
C PRO A 141 9.72 22.99 -11.02
N PHE A 142 9.70 22.44 -9.81
CA PHE A 142 10.89 22.08 -9.04
C PHE A 142 11.34 20.62 -9.24
N ILE A 143 10.65 19.85 -10.12
CA ILE A 143 11.00 18.44 -10.37
C ILE A 143 12.35 18.34 -11.08
N SER A 144 13.09 17.27 -10.81
CA SER A 144 14.38 17.02 -11.46
C SER A 144 14.26 16.87 -12.98
N SER A 145 15.36 17.13 -13.69
CA SER A 145 15.42 17.11 -15.15
C SER A 145 14.98 15.76 -15.76
N GLY A 146 15.19 14.64 -15.05
CA GLY A 146 14.79 13.31 -15.51
C GLY A 146 13.28 13.16 -15.74
N TYR A 147 12.47 13.86 -14.95
CA TYR A 147 11.00 13.78 -15.06
C TYR A 147 10.37 15.02 -15.71
N ALA A 148 11.08 16.15 -15.75
CA ALA A 148 10.53 17.45 -16.14
C ALA A 148 9.85 17.42 -17.53
N GLN A 149 10.43 16.72 -18.49
CA GLN A 149 9.94 16.64 -19.86
C GLN A 149 8.97 15.46 -20.09
N ALA A 150 8.81 14.57 -19.11
CA ALA A 150 7.88 13.47 -19.21
C ALA A 150 6.42 13.99 -19.23
N ARG A 151 5.55 13.33 -20.00
CA ARG A 151 4.11 13.58 -19.90
C ARG A 151 3.56 12.95 -18.61
N VAL A 152 2.50 13.51 -18.09
CA VAL A 152 1.77 12.93 -16.96
C VAL A 152 1.34 11.48 -17.27
N GLN A 153 0.87 11.22 -18.52
CA GLN A 153 0.52 9.87 -18.96
C GLN A 153 1.71 8.90 -18.82
N SER A 154 2.92 9.34 -19.21
CA SER A 154 4.11 8.46 -19.13
C SER A 154 4.46 8.08 -17.70
N LEU A 155 4.21 8.96 -16.71
CA LEU A 155 4.36 8.61 -15.30
C LEU A 155 3.33 7.56 -14.86
N LEU A 156 2.08 7.72 -15.27
CA LEU A 156 1.02 6.75 -14.93
C LEU A 156 1.30 5.38 -15.54
N ASP A 157 1.87 5.34 -16.73
CA ASP A 157 2.24 4.12 -17.43
C ASP A 157 3.57 3.52 -16.92
N MET A 158 4.24 4.21 -15.97
CA MET A 158 5.61 3.86 -15.50
C MET A 158 6.59 3.72 -16.68
N ALA A 159 6.44 4.56 -17.71
CA ALA A 159 7.18 4.51 -18.98
C ALA A 159 8.19 5.66 -19.11
N VAL A 160 8.69 6.16 -18.00
CA VAL A 160 9.77 7.16 -17.97
C VAL A 160 11.09 6.44 -17.78
N THR A 161 12.01 6.65 -18.71
CA THR A 161 13.39 6.17 -18.55
C THR A 161 14.15 7.13 -17.65
N ASN A 162 14.69 6.63 -16.56
CA ASN A 162 15.54 7.35 -15.63
C ASN A 162 16.77 6.51 -15.28
N ASP A 163 17.79 7.18 -14.79
CA ASP A 163 19.00 6.55 -14.28
C ASP A 163 18.79 6.25 -12.79
N PHE A 164 18.14 5.11 -12.52
CA PHE A 164 17.79 4.68 -11.16
C PHE A 164 17.96 3.18 -11.05
N THR A 165 18.75 2.76 -10.09
CA THR A 165 18.99 1.33 -9.82
C THR A 165 17.99 0.78 -8.82
N GLU A 166 17.25 -0.25 -9.22
CA GLU A 166 16.25 -0.91 -8.40
C GLU A 166 16.73 -2.32 -7.98
N ASP A 167 17.72 -2.35 -7.08
CA ASP A 167 18.18 -3.58 -6.44
C ASP A 167 18.08 -3.45 -4.92
N TYR A 168 17.04 -4.02 -4.34
CA TYR A 168 16.77 -3.97 -2.90
C TYR A 168 17.77 -4.77 -2.05
N SER A 169 18.67 -5.53 -2.65
CA SER A 169 19.72 -6.29 -1.97
C SER A 169 21.09 -5.62 -2.01
N ASP A 170 21.28 -4.64 -2.90
CA ASP A 170 22.51 -3.89 -3.05
C ASP A 170 22.48 -2.60 -2.23
N PRO A 171 23.32 -2.44 -1.19
CA PRO A 171 23.42 -1.22 -0.41
C PRO A 171 23.81 0.04 -1.18
N GLU A 172 24.43 -0.12 -2.35
CA GLU A 172 24.86 0.99 -3.21
C GLU A 172 23.77 1.40 -4.21
N SER A 173 22.65 0.68 -4.28
CA SER A 173 21.56 1.01 -5.18
C SER A 173 20.76 2.23 -4.72
N ASP A 174 20.16 2.94 -5.70
CA ASP A 174 19.35 4.12 -5.41
C ASP A 174 18.12 3.80 -4.56
N CYS A 175 17.43 2.70 -4.86
CA CYS A 175 16.26 2.29 -4.09
C CYS A 175 16.60 1.92 -2.65
N TYR A 176 17.75 1.30 -2.39
CA TYR A 176 18.20 1.01 -1.03
C TYR A 176 18.51 2.30 -0.27
N THR A 177 19.22 3.23 -0.91
CA THR A 177 19.52 4.55 -0.34
C THR A 177 18.25 5.34 -0.03
N GLU A 178 17.28 5.35 -0.97
CA GLU A 178 15.97 5.97 -0.76
C GLU A 178 15.26 5.37 0.46
N GLU A 179 15.20 4.08 0.53
CA GLU A 179 14.60 3.40 1.65
C GLU A 179 15.26 3.74 2.99
N VAL A 180 16.58 3.79 3.08
CA VAL A 180 17.32 4.21 4.28
C VAL A 180 17.00 5.65 4.68
N ALA A 181 16.86 6.54 3.71
CA ALA A 181 16.51 7.94 3.95
C ALA A 181 15.09 8.11 4.52
N LEU A 182 14.14 7.24 4.12
CA LEU A 182 12.76 7.24 4.60
C LEU A 182 12.62 6.62 6.01
N GLY A 183 13.42 5.67 6.36
CA GLY A 183 13.40 4.94 7.63
C GLY A 183 14.27 5.50 8.69
#